data_a70f0c8fb2694bb337261a6c50cd1b71
#
_entry.id   a70f0c8fb2694bb337261a6c50cd1b71
#
_cell.length_a   1.000
_cell.length_b   1.000
_cell.length_c   1.000
_cell.angle_alpha   90.00
_cell.angle_beta   90.00
_cell.angle_gamma   90.00
#
_symmetry.space_group_name_H-M   'P 1'
#
loop_
_entity.id
_entity.type
_entity.pdbx_description
1 polymer ?
#
loop_
_entity_poly.entity_id
_entity_poly.type
_entity_poly.pdbx_seq_one_letter_code
_entity_poly.pdbx_strand_id
1 'polypeptide(L)'
;MTDYAAIYAEAATAAKAAADAKVPVPMIVGTPTTVLGNDIDPSKTIYYVPQGVCGFASIRLKGNTGFGKWAKSVGHAKPGYPNGLAIYVHEGGQSYEIKVAYADAFVAVLQSHGIDAWTESRLD
;
A
#
# COMPACT_ATOMS: atom_id res chain seq x y z
N MET A 1 -6.25 -25.14 -16.05
CA MET A 1 -5.82 -23.79 -16.47
C MET A 1 -6.03 -22.80 -15.32
N THR A 2 -5.04 -21.99 -15.05
CA THR A 2 -5.12 -21.02 -13.95
C THR A 2 -5.93 -19.80 -14.38
N ASP A 3 -6.92 -19.44 -13.57
CA ASP A 3 -7.74 -18.24 -13.82
C ASP A 3 -7.15 -17.06 -13.05
N TYR A 4 -6.25 -16.35 -13.69
CA TYR A 4 -5.58 -15.21 -13.08
C TYR A 4 -6.54 -14.06 -12.78
N ALA A 5 -7.59 -13.90 -13.60
CA ALA A 5 -8.58 -12.84 -13.35
C ALA A 5 -9.36 -13.12 -12.06
N ALA A 6 -9.71 -14.37 -11.80
CA ALA A 6 -10.39 -14.76 -10.55
C ALA A 6 -9.47 -14.56 -9.34
N ILE A 7 -8.20 -14.91 -9.46
CA ILE A 7 -7.21 -14.72 -8.39
C ILE A 7 -7.04 -13.22 -8.10
N TYR A 8 -6.95 -12.40 -9.14
CA TYR A 8 -6.84 -10.95 -8.98
C TYR A 8 -8.07 -10.38 -8.27
N ALA A 9 -9.26 -10.80 -8.67
CA ALA A 9 -10.50 -10.34 -8.05
C ALA A 9 -10.59 -10.74 -6.58
N GLU A 10 -10.18 -11.95 -6.23
CA GLU A 10 -10.11 -12.42 -4.83
C GLU A 10 -9.12 -11.55 -4.04
N ALA A 11 -7.95 -11.31 -4.59
CA ALA A 11 -6.93 -10.48 -3.94
C ALA A 11 -7.42 -9.04 -3.75
N ALA A 12 -8.05 -8.45 -4.76
CA ALA A 12 -8.58 -7.10 -4.67
C ALA A 12 -9.70 -6.98 -3.64
N THR A 13 -10.57 -7.98 -3.55
CA THR A 13 -11.65 -8.01 -2.54
C THR A 13 -11.07 -8.07 -1.13
N ALA A 14 -10.11 -8.96 -0.88
CA ALA A 14 -9.45 -9.09 0.42
C ALA A 14 -8.70 -7.80 0.78
N ALA A 15 -8.02 -7.20 -0.20
CA ALA A 15 -7.26 -5.97 -0.01
C ALA A 15 -8.17 -4.80 0.34
N LYS A 16 -9.30 -4.67 -0.35
CA LYS A 16 -10.27 -3.61 -0.06
C LYS A 16 -10.85 -3.77 1.34
N ALA A 17 -11.18 -4.98 1.75
CA ALA A 17 -11.68 -5.26 3.09
C ALA A 17 -10.64 -4.88 4.15
N ALA A 18 -9.37 -5.20 3.93
CA ALA A 18 -8.29 -4.85 4.85
C ALA A 18 -8.09 -3.33 4.93
N ALA A 19 -8.17 -2.63 3.79
CA ALA A 19 -8.06 -1.18 3.76
C ALA A 19 -9.22 -0.51 4.48
N ASP A 20 -10.43 -1.00 4.28
CA ASP A 20 -11.64 -0.45 4.94
C ASP A 20 -11.63 -0.69 6.45
N ALA A 21 -11.01 -1.78 6.91
CA ALA A 21 -10.90 -2.12 8.32
C ALA A 21 -9.73 -1.42 9.02
N LYS A 22 -8.77 -0.89 8.27
CA LYS A 22 -7.58 -0.26 8.85
C LYS A 22 -7.91 1.14 9.34
N VAL A 23 -7.68 1.37 10.62
CA VAL A 23 -7.80 2.70 11.23
C VAL A 23 -6.39 3.26 11.37
N PRO A 24 -6.01 4.28 10.58
CA PRO A 24 -4.66 4.84 10.69
C PRO A 24 -4.46 5.52 12.05
N VAL A 25 -3.23 5.51 12.54
CA VAL A 25 -2.87 6.28 13.72
C VAL A 25 -2.81 7.75 13.31
N PRO A 26 -3.66 8.60 13.91
CA PRO A 26 -3.66 10.01 13.55
C PRO A 26 -2.32 10.67 13.85
N MET A 27 -1.94 11.61 13.00
CA MET A 27 -0.71 12.36 13.17
C MET A 27 -1.04 13.76 13.68
N ILE A 28 -0.31 14.20 14.70
CA ILE A 28 -0.41 15.57 15.22
C ILE A 28 0.85 16.32 14.77
N VAL A 29 0.64 17.41 14.05
CA VAL A 29 1.73 18.24 13.54
C VAL A 29 1.68 19.59 14.25
N GLY A 30 2.77 19.95 14.92
CA GLY A 30 2.84 21.22 15.64
C GLY A 30 4.28 21.66 15.88
N THR A 31 4.44 22.78 16.59
CA THR A 31 5.76 23.32 16.93
C THR A 31 6.25 22.65 18.22
N PRO A 32 7.46 22.06 18.25
CA PRO A 32 7.99 21.48 19.48
C PRO A 32 8.29 22.55 20.52
N THR A 33 8.18 22.19 21.80
CA THR A 33 8.47 23.11 22.92
C THR A 33 9.96 23.38 23.07
N THR A 34 10.79 22.43 22.59
CA THR A 34 12.26 22.58 22.58
C THR A 34 12.80 22.21 21.21
N VAL A 35 14.00 22.66 20.89
CA VAL A 35 14.63 22.45 19.57
C VAL A 35 14.76 20.95 19.24
N LEU A 36 15.03 20.10 20.22
CA LEU A 36 15.22 18.66 20.03
C LEU A 36 14.09 17.84 20.67
N GLY A 37 13.06 18.48 21.22
CA GLY A 37 11.99 17.81 21.91
C GLY A 37 10.90 17.28 20.98
N ASN A 38 10.14 16.33 21.49
CA ASN A 38 8.96 15.77 20.79
C ASN A 38 7.65 16.36 21.30
N ASP A 39 7.70 17.20 22.34
CA ASP A 39 6.53 17.84 22.90
C ASP A 39 6.07 19.01 22.03
N ILE A 40 4.77 19.10 21.82
CA ILE A 40 4.17 20.16 21.01
C ILE A 40 3.81 21.34 21.88
N ASP A 41 4.20 22.56 21.42
CA ASP A 41 3.84 23.80 22.09
C ASP A 41 2.35 24.11 21.84
N PRO A 42 1.49 24.07 22.87
CA PRO A 42 0.07 24.30 22.68
C PRO A 42 -0.29 25.76 22.37
N SER A 43 0.66 26.71 22.53
CA SER A 43 0.44 28.12 22.17
C SER A 43 0.63 28.35 20.66
N LYS A 44 1.15 27.38 19.93
CA LYS A 44 1.36 27.44 18.48
C LYS A 44 0.27 26.65 17.76
N THR A 45 0.18 26.86 16.43
CA THR A 45 -0.79 26.13 15.62
C THR A 45 -0.48 24.63 15.63
N ILE A 46 -1.52 23.82 15.88
CA ILE A 46 -1.43 22.36 15.88
C ILE A 46 -2.33 21.84 14.77
N TYR A 47 -1.80 20.95 13.94
CA TYR A 47 -2.53 20.31 12.86
C TYR A 47 -2.81 18.86 13.23
N TYR A 48 -4.06 18.43 13.05
CA TYR A 48 -4.48 17.05 13.25
C TYR A 48 -4.68 16.40 11.89
N VAL A 49 -3.95 15.32 11.63
CA VAL A 49 -4.03 14.58 10.38
C VAL A 49 -4.59 13.19 10.66
N PRO A 50 -5.90 12.99 10.49
CA PRO A 50 -6.54 11.72 10.87
C PRO A 50 -6.10 10.54 10.01
N GLN A 51 -5.62 10.77 8.78
CA GLN A 51 -5.10 9.73 7.90
C GLN A 51 -3.72 9.21 8.34
N GLY A 52 -3.08 9.88 9.32
CA GLY A 52 -1.73 9.55 9.75
C GLY A 52 -0.68 9.98 8.74
N VAL A 53 0.44 9.25 8.70
CA VAL A 53 1.55 9.58 7.78
C VAL A 53 1.16 9.31 6.33
N CYS A 54 1.68 10.12 5.42
CA CYS A 54 1.50 9.96 3.98
C CYS A 54 2.55 9.01 3.41
N GLY A 55 2.20 8.31 2.34
CA GLY A 55 3.14 7.43 1.68
C GLY A 55 2.53 6.66 0.53
N PHE A 56 3.31 5.72 0.02
CA PHE A 56 2.98 4.94 -1.16
C PHE A 56 3.20 3.47 -0.88
N ALA A 57 2.40 2.61 -1.50
CA ALA A 57 2.60 1.16 -1.48
C ALA A 57 2.31 0.58 -2.85
N SER A 58 2.96 -0.52 -3.15
CA SER A 58 2.73 -1.27 -4.37
C SER A 58 2.90 -2.76 -4.12
N ILE A 59 2.24 -3.56 -4.97
CA ILE A 59 2.42 -5.00 -5.01
C ILE A 59 3.46 -5.27 -6.10
N ARG A 60 4.60 -5.88 -5.73
CA ARG A 60 5.68 -6.17 -6.66
C ARG A 60 5.57 -7.60 -7.14
N LEU A 61 5.83 -7.79 -8.43
CA LEU A 61 5.71 -9.07 -9.13
C LEU A 61 6.94 -9.29 -10.00
N LYS A 62 7.26 -10.57 -10.25
CA LYS A 62 8.26 -10.92 -11.25
C LYS A 62 7.61 -10.89 -12.64
N GLY A 63 8.28 -10.25 -13.61
CA GLY A 63 7.75 -10.08 -14.95
C GLY A 63 7.73 -11.35 -15.80
N ASN A 64 8.50 -12.36 -15.41
CA ASN A 64 8.62 -13.61 -16.16
C ASN A 64 7.66 -14.71 -15.67
N THR A 65 6.75 -14.40 -14.76
CA THR A 65 5.74 -15.35 -14.28
C THR A 65 4.47 -15.27 -15.11
N GLY A 66 3.64 -16.33 -15.06
CA GLY A 66 2.37 -16.35 -15.76
C GLY A 66 1.43 -15.25 -15.28
N PHE A 67 1.32 -15.07 -13.97
CA PHE A 67 0.48 -14.01 -13.39
C PHE A 67 1.01 -12.62 -13.76
N GLY A 68 2.33 -12.41 -13.70
CA GLY A 68 2.95 -11.14 -14.06
C GLY A 68 2.67 -10.76 -15.51
N LYS A 69 2.86 -11.70 -16.43
CA LYS A 69 2.57 -11.48 -17.85
C LYS A 69 1.11 -11.15 -18.10
N TRP A 70 0.20 -11.89 -17.45
CA TRP A 70 -1.23 -11.62 -17.54
C TRP A 70 -1.57 -10.23 -17.02
N ALA A 71 -1.10 -9.89 -15.81
CA ALA A 71 -1.40 -8.60 -15.17
C ALA A 71 -0.91 -7.42 -16.02
N LYS A 72 0.27 -7.55 -16.64
CA LYS A 72 0.79 -6.54 -17.55
C LYS A 72 -0.07 -6.43 -18.80
N SER A 73 -0.49 -7.56 -19.38
CA SER A 73 -1.26 -7.57 -20.63
C SER A 73 -2.63 -6.90 -20.50
N VAL A 74 -3.26 -7.01 -19.31
CA VAL A 74 -4.57 -6.40 -19.06
C VAL A 74 -4.48 -5.01 -18.42
N GLY A 75 -3.26 -4.51 -18.19
CA GLY A 75 -3.05 -3.15 -17.68
C GLY A 75 -3.09 -3.00 -16.18
N HIS A 76 -3.18 -4.09 -15.40
CA HIS A 76 -3.16 -4.02 -13.93
C HIS A 76 -1.75 -3.77 -13.38
N ALA A 77 -0.72 -4.28 -14.05
CA ALA A 77 0.67 -4.11 -13.64
C ALA A 77 1.44 -3.28 -14.67
N LYS A 78 2.38 -2.50 -14.16
CA LYS A 78 3.26 -1.64 -14.96
C LYS A 78 4.71 -1.95 -14.63
N PRO A 79 5.66 -1.59 -15.51
CA PRO A 79 7.08 -1.77 -15.17
C PRO A 79 7.42 -1.09 -13.85
N GLY A 80 8.09 -1.84 -12.97
CA GLY A 80 8.59 -1.33 -11.70
C GLY A 80 10.04 -0.91 -11.81
N TYR A 81 10.51 -0.15 -10.83
CA TYR A 81 11.89 0.28 -10.77
C TYR A 81 12.59 -0.44 -9.60
N PRO A 82 13.79 -0.95 -9.78
CA PRO A 82 14.65 -0.94 -10.99
C PRO A 82 14.31 -2.01 -12.02
N ASN A 83 13.46 -2.98 -11.68
CA ASN A 83 13.03 -4.04 -12.58
C ASN A 83 11.72 -4.66 -12.09
N GLY A 84 11.22 -5.65 -12.81
CA GLY A 84 10.00 -6.37 -12.47
C GLY A 84 8.74 -5.56 -12.78
N LEU A 85 7.63 -5.94 -12.14
CA LEU A 85 6.33 -5.31 -12.32
C LEU A 85 5.80 -4.79 -10.99
N ALA A 86 4.95 -3.79 -11.05
CA ALA A 86 4.28 -3.21 -9.88
C ALA A 86 2.80 -2.99 -10.16
N ILE A 87 1.97 -3.32 -9.16
CA ILE A 87 0.57 -2.89 -9.10
C ILE A 87 0.52 -1.81 -8.02
N TYR A 88 0.26 -0.58 -8.43
CA TYR A 88 0.25 0.55 -7.51
C TYR A 88 -1.06 0.62 -6.75
N VAL A 89 -0.99 0.88 -5.44
CA VAL A 89 -2.17 1.01 -4.59
C VAL A 89 -2.69 2.43 -4.68
N HIS A 90 -3.96 2.58 -5.08
CA HIS A 90 -4.65 3.86 -5.16
C HIS A 90 -5.66 4.05 -4.03
N GLU A 91 -5.98 2.98 -3.30
CA GLU A 91 -6.91 3.02 -2.17
C GLU A 91 -6.28 3.76 -0.98
N GLY A 92 -7.12 4.41 -0.18
CA GLY A 92 -6.67 5.06 1.05
C GLY A 92 -6.15 6.48 0.88
N GLY A 93 -6.32 7.08 -0.29
CA GLY A 93 -5.86 8.44 -0.55
C GLY A 93 -4.36 8.59 -0.37
N GLN A 94 -3.92 9.35 0.64
CA GLN A 94 -2.51 9.55 0.93
C GLN A 94 -2.02 8.76 2.15
N SER A 95 -2.92 8.00 2.81
CA SER A 95 -2.54 7.26 4.02
C SER A 95 -1.60 6.09 3.70
N TYR A 96 -0.39 6.16 4.24
CA TYR A 96 0.60 5.09 4.14
C TYR A 96 0.07 3.79 4.75
N GLU A 97 -0.52 3.87 5.95
CA GLU A 97 -0.98 2.68 6.67
C GLU A 97 -2.09 1.95 5.94
N ILE A 98 -3.04 2.70 5.37
CA ILE A 98 -4.15 2.09 4.61
C ILE A 98 -3.61 1.45 3.33
N LYS A 99 -2.69 2.11 2.63
CA LYS A 99 -2.09 1.55 1.41
C LYS A 99 -1.30 0.28 1.68
N VAL A 100 -0.55 0.24 2.78
CA VAL A 100 0.21 -0.95 3.17
C VAL A 100 -0.74 -2.09 3.54
N ALA A 101 -1.82 -1.81 4.28
CA ALA A 101 -2.82 -2.82 4.61
C ALA A 101 -3.44 -3.43 3.35
N TYR A 102 -3.77 -2.59 2.37
CA TYR A 102 -4.26 -3.06 1.07
C TYR A 102 -3.25 -3.97 0.39
N ALA A 103 -2.02 -3.49 0.25
CA ALA A 103 -0.97 -4.24 -0.45
C ALA A 103 -0.64 -5.57 0.24
N ASP A 104 -0.54 -5.58 1.56
CA ASP A 104 -0.22 -6.79 2.32
C ASP A 104 -1.30 -7.85 2.17
N ALA A 105 -2.58 -7.47 2.22
CA ALA A 105 -3.68 -8.40 2.04
C ALA A 105 -3.72 -8.95 0.60
N PHE A 106 -3.47 -8.09 -0.39
CA PHE A 106 -3.39 -8.49 -1.79
C PHE A 106 -2.28 -9.53 -1.99
N VAL A 107 -1.10 -9.24 -1.47
CA VAL A 107 0.07 -10.13 -1.55
C VAL A 107 -0.22 -11.47 -0.88
N ALA A 108 -0.88 -11.46 0.28
CA ALA A 108 -1.21 -12.69 1.00
C ALA A 108 -2.08 -13.63 0.15
N VAL A 109 -3.07 -13.09 -0.57
CA VAL A 109 -3.90 -13.89 -1.48
C VAL A 109 -3.06 -14.45 -2.62
N LEU A 110 -2.22 -13.63 -3.25
CA LEU A 110 -1.35 -14.09 -4.33
C LEU A 110 -0.43 -15.22 -3.87
N GLN A 111 0.18 -15.07 -2.70
CA GLN A 111 1.05 -16.09 -2.14
C GLN A 111 0.30 -17.37 -1.82
N SER A 112 -0.96 -17.29 -1.39
CA SER A 112 -1.79 -18.47 -1.14
C SER A 112 -2.06 -19.28 -2.41
N HIS A 113 -1.96 -18.66 -3.58
CA HIS A 113 -2.06 -19.32 -4.88
C HIS A 113 -0.71 -19.69 -5.48
N GLY A 114 0.37 -19.58 -4.71
CA GLY A 114 1.72 -19.91 -5.17
C GLY A 114 2.35 -18.85 -6.07
N ILE A 115 1.80 -17.66 -6.11
CA ILE A 115 2.33 -16.56 -6.90
C ILE A 115 3.36 -15.78 -6.08
N ASP A 116 4.55 -15.60 -6.63
CA ASP A 116 5.63 -14.89 -5.96
C ASP A 116 5.38 -13.38 -6.05
N ALA A 117 5.02 -12.78 -4.92
CA ALA A 117 4.71 -11.37 -4.82
C ALA A 117 5.14 -10.84 -3.45
N TRP A 118 5.39 -9.55 -3.37
CA TRP A 118 5.73 -8.89 -2.10
C TRP A 118 5.25 -7.44 -2.10
N THR A 119 5.14 -6.86 -0.91
CA THR A 119 4.78 -5.46 -0.74
C THR A 119 6.04 -4.60 -0.76
N GLU A 120 5.99 -3.50 -1.48
CA GLU A 120 6.98 -2.44 -1.40
C GLU A 120 6.29 -1.15 -0.99
N SER A 121 6.86 -0.42 -0.05
CA SER A 121 6.25 0.80 0.47
C SER A 121 7.31 1.82 0.85
N ARG A 122 6.91 3.09 0.85
CA ARG A 122 7.77 4.17 1.31
C ARG A 122 6.91 5.28 1.89
N LEU A 123 7.45 5.97 2.88
CA LEU A 123 6.88 7.20 3.40
C LEU A 123 7.17 8.34 2.43
N ASP A 124 6.21 9.23 2.33
CA ASP A 124 6.36 10.42 1.50
C ASP A 124 7.17 11.50 2.25
#